data_878204b6cb811b48e447196c82b3098f
#
_entry.id   878204b6cb811b48e447196c82b3098f
#
_cell.length_a   1.000
_cell.length_b   1.000
_cell.length_c   1.000
_cell.angle_alpha   90.00
_cell.angle_beta   90.00
_cell.angle_gamma   90.00
#
_symmetry.space_group_name_H-M   'P 1'
#
loop_
_entity.id
_entity.type
_entity.pdbx_description
1 polymer ?
#
loop_
_entity_poly.entity_id
_entity_poly.type
_entity_poly.pdbx_seq_one_letter_code
_entity_poly.pdbx_strand_id
1 'polypeptide(L)'
;KGFLAEASESYSVHTIPGDWKPDVAKERVAAIGHYNDIDLVFAHNDDMALAAYNVINAADSLCAQRIKFIGIDALVGVDAVLDGRLQASFLYPTGGDKVMAIARRILLGKRVEKSYQLQSALVDSHNAYTLKAQQEQIVSYQEQINKQKTVLEQYDRSVDNLKYSLWAVIIIALVAGGMGIYAIRLNLRLRRRNEILTAKNAEIEIATRELMDKHAQIENVTAHKLQFFTNITHEIRTPLTLILNPLDSIVKREKDPEIQ
;
A
#
# COMPACT_ATOMS: atom_id res chain seq x y z
N LYS A 1 -9.13 2.02 -21.30
CA LYS A 1 -10.04 1.26 -22.22
C LYS A 1 -11.29 0.79 -21.48
N GLY A 2 -11.19 0.24 -20.23
CA GLY A 2 -12.34 -0.29 -19.51
C GLY A 2 -13.42 0.75 -19.22
N PHE A 3 -13.06 1.91 -18.67
CA PHE A 3 -14.01 2.99 -18.39
C PHE A 3 -14.77 3.43 -19.64
N LEU A 4 -14.04 3.67 -20.77
CA LEU A 4 -14.67 4.12 -22.04
C LEU A 4 -15.55 3.03 -22.67
N ALA A 5 -15.27 1.75 -22.40
CA ALA A 5 -16.09 0.65 -22.93
C ALA A 5 -17.44 0.50 -22.19
N GLU A 6 -17.46 0.90 -20.92
CA GLU A 6 -18.66 0.85 -20.07
C GLU A 6 -19.44 2.18 -20.05
N ALA A 7 -18.82 3.28 -20.52
CA ALA A 7 -19.50 4.56 -20.66
C ALA A 7 -20.60 4.43 -21.69
N SER A 8 -21.84 4.66 -21.29
CA SER A 8 -22.98 4.57 -22.18
C SER A 8 -22.94 5.69 -23.25
N GLU A 9 -23.61 5.50 -24.38
CA GLU A 9 -23.77 6.52 -25.42
C GLU A 9 -24.42 7.81 -24.90
N SER A 10 -24.98 7.77 -23.70
CA SER A 10 -25.62 8.93 -23.02
C SER A 10 -24.63 9.89 -22.39
N TYR A 11 -23.32 9.54 -22.31
CA TYR A 11 -22.32 10.40 -21.68
C TYR A 11 -21.40 11.03 -22.72
N SER A 12 -21.15 12.33 -22.58
CA SER A 12 -20.10 13.03 -23.33
C SER A 12 -18.78 12.87 -22.59
N VAL A 13 -17.81 12.19 -23.21
CA VAL A 13 -16.51 11.94 -22.60
C VAL A 13 -15.43 12.73 -23.29
N HIS A 14 -14.75 13.60 -22.55
CA HIS A 14 -13.57 14.34 -22.98
C HIS A 14 -12.30 13.75 -22.32
N THR A 15 -11.33 13.37 -23.12
CA THR A 15 -10.07 12.80 -22.61
C THR A 15 -8.96 13.84 -22.67
N ILE A 16 -8.32 14.06 -21.51
CA ILE A 16 -7.22 15.01 -21.36
C ILE A 16 -5.97 14.21 -20.97
N PRO A 17 -4.90 14.22 -21.76
CA PRO A 17 -3.66 13.55 -21.40
C PRO A 17 -3.01 14.24 -20.19
N GLY A 18 -2.81 13.54 -19.09
CA GLY A 18 -2.17 14.05 -17.87
C GLY A 18 -0.71 13.63 -17.72
N ASP A 19 -0.21 12.76 -18.61
CA ASP A 19 1.15 12.22 -18.67
C ASP A 19 1.63 11.65 -17.31
N TRP A 20 0.69 11.16 -16.51
CA TRP A 20 0.90 10.64 -15.15
C TRP A 20 1.50 11.67 -14.17
N LYS A 21 1.41 12.97 -14.50
CA LYS A 21 2.01 14.06 -13.72
C LYS A 21 0.93 15.02 -13.25
N PRO A 22 0.86 15.33 -11.94
CA PRO A 22 -0.12 16.26 -11.38
C PRO A 22 0.05 17.68 -11.95
N ASP A 23 1.27 18.14 -12.21
CA ASP A 23 1.51 19.48 -12.76
C ASP A 23 0.97 19.61 -14.19
N VAL A 24 1.14 18.56 -15.03
CA VAL A 24 0.58 18.53 -16.38
C VAL A 24 -0.94 18.49 -16.35
N ALA A 25 -1.52 17.69 -15.45
CA ALA A 25 -2.96 17.63 -15.23
C ALA A 25 -3.50 19.01 -14.80
N LYS A 26 -2.81 19.67 -13.87
CA LYS A 26 -3.14 21.02 -13.39
C LYS A 26 -3.19 22.04 -14.52
N GLU A 27 -2.13 22.09 -15.34
CA GLU A 27 -2.03 23.02 -16.46
C GLU A 27 -3.17 22.80 -17.49
N ARG A 28 -3.40 21.55 -17.86
CA ARG A 28 -4.40 21.21 -18.89
C ARG A 28 -5.84 21.36 -18.40
N VAL A 29 -6.10 21.08 -17.14
CA VAL A 29 -7.42 21.33 -16.54
C VAL A 29 -7.66 22.84 -16.43
N ALA A 30 -6.66 23.64 -16.06
CA ALA A 30 -6.78 25.09 -16.04
C ALA A 30 -7.09 25.68 -17.43
N ALA A 31 -6.56 25.08 -18.50
CA ALA A 31 -6.80 25.51 -19.88
C ALA A 31 -8.25 25.31 -20.36
N ILE A 32 -9.06 24.49 -19.70
CA ILE A 32 -10.48 24.33 -20.02
C ILE A 32 -11.26 25.62 -19.78
N GLY A 33 -10.95 26.33 -18.68
CA GLY A 33 -11.47 27.67 -18.38
C GLY A 33 -12.93 27.74 -17.92
N HIS A 34 -13.75 26.68 -18.14
CA HIS A 34 -15.14 26.60 -17.72
C HIS A 34 -15.47 25.16 -17.29
N TYR A 35 -16.20 25.00 -16.20
CA TYR A 35 -16.41 23.70 -15.57
C TYR A 35 -17.89 23.35 -15.35
N ASN A 36 -18.80 24.19 -15.83
CA ASN A 36 -20.24 24.04 -15.58
C ASN A 36 -20.84 22.77 -16.17
N ASP A 37 -20.27 22.32 -17.31
CA ASP A 37 -20.76 21.15 -18.05
C ASP A 37 -20.06 19.85 -17.63
N ILE A 38 -19.21 19.89 -16.58
CA ILE A 38 -18.50 18.72 -16.07
C ILE A 38 -19.26 18.18 -14.86
N ASP A 39 -19.66 16.92 -14.92
CA ASP A 39 -20.30 16.23 -13.79
C ASP A 39 -19.32 15.30 -13.06
N LEU A 40 -18.34 14.75 -13.78
CA LEU A 40 -17.39 13.78 -13.25
C LEU A 40 -16.00 14.00 -13.83
N VAL A 41 -15.01 13.96 -12.97
CA VAL A 41 -13.59 13.85 -13.33
C VAL A 41 -13.07 12.51 -12.85
N PHE A 42 -12.68 11.66 -13.80
CA PHE A 42 -12.00 10.40 -13.53
C PHE A 42 -10.53 10.51 -13.92
N ALA A 43 -9.63 10.36 -12.96
CA ALA A 43 -8.20 10.41 -13.21
C ALA A 43 -7.53 9.03 -12.99
N HIS A 44 -6.47 8.78 -13.73
CA HIS A 44 -5.74 7.51 -13.67
C HIS A 44 -4.82 7.38 -12.45
N ASN A 45 -4.68 8.44 -11.64
CA ASN A 45 -4.13 8.38 -10.28
C ASN A 45 -4.75 9.46 -9.41
N ASP A 46 -4.57 9.33 -8.09
CA ASP A 46 -5.12 10.24 -7.10
C ASP A 46 -4.51 11.64 -7.18
N ASP A 47 -3.22 11.74 -7.48
CA ASP A 47 -2.52 13.02 -7.57
C ASP A 47 -3.07 13.89 -8.70
N MET A 48 -3.39 13.29 -9.86
CA MET A 48 -4.02 14.01 -10.97
C MET A 48 -5.47 14.37 -10.65
N ALA A 49 -6.21 13.51 -9.94
CA ALA A 49 -7.57 13.82 -9.50
C ALA A 49 -7.57 15.02 -8.55
N LEU A 50 -6.66 15.05 -7.58
CA LEU A 50 -6.47 16.16 -6.65
C LEU A 50 -5.97 17.43 -7.34
N ALA A 51 -5.09 17.31 -8.32
CA ALA A 51 -4.66 18.45 -9.13
C ALA A 51 -5.83 19.09 -9.86
N ALA A 52 -6.70 18.27 -10.46
CA ALA A 52 -7.93 18.74 -11.13
C ALA A 52 -8.89 19.41 -10.13
N TYR A 53 -9.15 18.76 -8.99
CA TYR A 53 -9.97 19.33 -7.91
C TYR A 53 -9.43 20.71 -7.48
N ASN A 54 -8.15 20.82 -7.19
CA ASN A 54 -7.54 22.04 -6.70
C ASN A 54 -7.64 23.19 -7.71
N VAL A 55 -7.46 22.90 -9.00
CA VAL A 55 -7.62 23.92 -10.07
C VAL A 55 -9.06 24.40 -10.14
N ILE A 56 -10.01 23.48 -10.19
CA ILE A 56 -11.43 23.81 -10.31
C ILE A 56 -11.92 24.54 -9.05
N ASN A 57 -11.50 24.08 -7.88
CA ASN A 57 -11.87 24.72 -6.60
C ASN A 57 -11.31 26.14 -6.46
N ALA A 58 -10.10 26.39 -6.98
CA ALA A 58 -9.52 27.72 -6.99
C ALA A 58 -10.23 28.68 -7.97
N ALA A 59 -10.76 28.16 -9.08
CA ALA A 59 -11.48 28.93 -10.08
C ALA A 59 -12.96 29.11 -9.70
N ASP A 60 -13.63 28.04 -9.27
CA ASP A 60 -15.04 28.01 -8.89
C ASP A 60 -15.27 26.89 -7.85
N SER A 61 -15.40 27.30 -6.59
CA SER A 61 -15.60 26.35 -5.48
C SER A 61 -16.97 25.67 -5.51
N LEU A 62 -17.99 26.29 -6.08
CA LEU A 62 -19.30 25.68 -6.23
C LEU A 62 -19.30 24.56 -7.28
N CYS A 63 -18.61 24.80 -8.39
CA CYS A 63 -18.36 23.76 -9.38
C CYS A 63 -17.58 22.58 -8.78
N ALA A 64 -16.50 22.85 -8.02
CA ALA A 64 -15.73 21.80 -7.38
C ALA A 64 -16.54 20.94 -6.39
N GLN A 65 -17.49 21.53 -5.69
CA GLN A 65 -18.41 20.78 -4.79
C GLN A 65 -19.44 19.93 -5.55
N ARG A 66 -19.85 20.37 -6.72
CA ARG A 66 -20.82 19.68 -7.57
C ARG A 66 -20.18 18.50 -8.30
N ILE A 67 -19.01 18.71 -8.87
CA ILE A 67 -18.29 17.73 -9.68
C ILE A 67 -17.83 16.56 -8.80
N LYS A 68 -17.96 15.34 -9.31
CA LYS A 68 -17.46 14.13 -8.66
C LYS A 68 -16.04 13.84 -9.13
N PHE A 69 -15.10 13.73 -8.21
CA PHE A 69 -13.73 13.40 -8.53
C PHE A 69 -13.42 11.97 -8.09
N ILE A 70 -12.87 11.17 -9.01
CA ILE A 70 -12.48 9.79 -8.77
C ILE A 70 -11.03 9.60 -9.18
N GLY A 71 -10.25 9.01 -8.29
CA GLY A 71 -8.86 8.65 -8.51
C GLY A 71 -8.61 7.14 -8.59
N ILE A 72 -7.36 6.80 -8.72
CA ILE A 72 -6.83 5.43 -8.63
C ILE A 72 -5.57 5.50 -7.77
N ASP A 73 -5.20 4.43 -7.12
CA ASP A 73 -4.08 4.07 -6.25
C ASP A 73 -4.51 3.92 -4.79
N ALA A 74 -5.46 4.71 -4.29
CA ALA A 74 -5.92 4.74 -2.91
C ALA A 74 -4.77 4.86 -1.89
N LEU A 75 -3.77 5.67 -2.24
CA LEU A 75 -2.67 6.07 -1.35
C LEU A 75 -3.00 7.41 -0.70
N VAL A 76 -2.76 8.51 -1.42
CA VAL A 76 -3.18 9.86 -0.99
C VAL A 76 -4.69 10.06 -1.14
N GLY A 77 -5.33 9.26 -1.99
CA GLY A 77 -6.76 9.28 -2.24
C GLY A 77 -7.61 8.91 -1.03
N VAL A 78 -7.10 8.08 -0.11
CA VAL A 78 -7.85 7.71 1.12
C VAL A 78 -8.15 8.94 1.96
N ASP A 79 -7.16 9.79 2.21
CA ASP A 79 -7.34 11.04 2.94
C ASP A 79 -8.24 12.02 2.18
N ALA A 80 -8.08 12.09 0.87
CA ALA A 80 -8.89 12.94 0.01
C ALA A 80 -10.37 12.50 -0.07
N VAL A 81 -10.65 11.21 0.09
CA VAL A 81 -12.02 10.69 0.22
C VAL A 81 -12.58 11.03 1.59
N LEU A 82 -11.78 10.94 2.65
CA LEU A 82 -12.21 11.27 4.01
C LEU A 82 -12.53 12.75 4.18
N ASP A 83 -11.78 13.63 3.53
CA ASP A 83 -12.02 15.08 3.57
C ASP A 83 -12.98 15.59 2.48
N GLY A 84 -13.51 14.69 1.65
CA GLY A 84 -14.54 14.99 0.66
C GLY A 84 -14.04 15.61 -0.64
N ARG A 85 -12.73 15.72 -0.86
CA ARG A 85 -12.15 16.22 -2.13
C ARG A 85 -12.28 15.19 -3.25
N LEU A 86 -12.22 13.91 -2.93
CA LEU A 86 -12.53 12.82 -3.85
C LEU A 86 -13.80 12.12 -3.42
N GLN A 87 -14.61 11.73 -4.39
CA GLN A 87 -15.79 10.88 -4.15
C GLN A 87 -15.38 9.45 -3.87
N ALA A 88 -14.35 8.98 -4.57
CA ALA A 88 -13.80 7.63 -4.43
C ALA A 88 -12.40 7.54 -5.02
N SER A 89 -11.67 6.51 -4.61
CA SER A 89 -10.47 6.03 -5.28
C SER A 89 -10.52 4.51 -5.42
N PHE A 90 -9.76 3.95 -6.35
CA PHE A 90 -9.62 2.51 -6.51
C PHE A 90 -8.27 2.07 -5.98
N LEU A 91 -8.28 1.14 -5.02
CA LEU A 91 -7.05 0.52 -4.56
C LEU A 91 -6.39 -0.25 -5.72
N TYR A 92 -5.16 0.12 -6.06
CA TYR A 92 -4.37 -0.54 -7.08
C TYR A 92 -3.34 -1.47 -6.42
N PRO A 93 -3.60 -2.79 -6.35
CA PRO A 93 -2.65 -3.73 -5.77
C PRO A 93 -1.45 -3.89 -6.71
N THR A 94 -0.24 -3.65 -6.22
CA THR A 94 0.99 -3.79 -7.02
C THR A 94 1.28 -5.25 -7.39
N GLY A 95 0.76 -6.22 -6.63
CA GLY A 95 0.93 -7.64 -6.86
C GLY A 95 2.37 -8.14 -6.77
N GLY A 96 3.27 -7.38 -6.14
CA GLY A 96 4.70 -7.70 -6.06
C GLY A 96 4.98 -9.08 -5.48
N ASP A 97 4.23 -9.49 -4.46
CA ASP A 97 4.27 -10.84 -3.88
C ASP A 97 3.94 -11.93 -4.91
N LYS A 98 2.88 -11.74 -5.70
CA LYS A 98 2.48 -12.66 -6.77
C LYS A 98 3.51 -12.69 -7.88
N VAL A 99 4.03 -11.53 -8.29
CA VAL A 99 5.06 -11.43 -9.31
C VAL A 99 6.32 -12.21 -8.90
N MET A 100 6.78 -12.06 -7.66
CA MET A 100 7.94 -12.80 -7.14
C MET A 100 7.66 -14.31 -7.06
N ALA A 101 6.47 -14.70 -6.62
CA ALA A 101 6.07 -16.11 -6.59
C ALA A 101 6.02 -16.74 -8.00
N ILE A 102 5.49 -15.99 -8.98
CA ILE A 102 5.42 -16.43 -10.39
C ILE A 102 6.83 -16.52 -10.98
N ALA A 103 7.68 -15.51 -10.78
CA ALA A 103 9.06 -15.49 -11.25
C ALA A 103 9.83 -16.72 -10.70
N ARG A 104 9.70 -17.00 -9.39
CA ARG A 104 10.28 -18.21 -8.79
C ARG A 104 9.78 -19.49 -9.45
N ARG A 105 8.48 -19.59 -9.75
CA ARG A 105 7.92 -20.76 -10.43
C ARG A 105 8.48 -20.93 -11.84
N ILE A 106 8.63 -19.83 -12.60
CA ILE A 106 9.24 -19.84 -13.94
C ILE A 106 10.68 -20.34 -13.86
N LEU A 107 11.47 -19.80 -12.93
CA LEU A 107 12.87 -20.19 -12.71
C LEU A 107 13.03 -21.68 -12.32
N LEU A 108 12.02 -22.25 -11.67
CA LEU A 108 11.96 -23.68 -11.33
C LEU A 108 11.37 -24.55 -12.45
N GLY A 109 11.15 -24.02 -13.65
CA GLY A 109 10.58 -24.75 -14.80
C GLY A 109 9.12 -25.15 -14.63
N LYS A 110 8.39 -24.56 -13.67
CA LYS A 110 6.99 -24.87 -13.42
C LYS A 110 6.09 -24.08 -14.38
N ARG A 111 5.00 -24.70 -14.82
CA ARG A 111 3.99 -24.00 -15.62
C ARG A 111 3.34 -22.89 -14.80
N VAL A 112 3.13 -21.75 -15.45
CA VAL A 112 2.42 -20.60 -14.92
C VAL A 112 1.32 -20.19 -15.90
N GLU A 113 0.30 -19.53 -15.41
CA GLU A 113 -0.76 -18.96 -16.25
C GLU A 113 -0.22 -17.78 -17.05
N LYS A 114 -0.81 -17.53 -18.22
CA LYS A 114 -0.42 -16.41 -19.09
C LYS A 114 -0.93 -15.06 -18.59
N SER A 115 -1.98 -15.07 -17.78
CA SER A 115 -2.63 -13.87 -17.25
C SER A 115 -3.08 -14.09 -15.81
N TYR A 116 -2.87 -13.12 -14.98
CA TYR A 116 -3.31 -13.10 -13.57
C TYR A 116 -4.15 -11.86 -13.33
N GLN A 117 -5.34 -12.07 -12.81
CA GLN A 117 -6.19 -10.96 -12.41
C GLN A 117 -5.91 -10.59 -10.95
N LEU A 118 -5.61 -9.31 -10.72
CA LEU A 118 -5.49 -8.75 -9.38
C LEU A 118 -6.86 -8.19 -8.96
N GLN A 119 -7.20 -8.36 -7.70
CA GLN A 119 -8.43 -7.80 -7.16
C GLN A 119 -8.18 -6.35 -6.75
N SER A 120 -9.00 -5.45 -7.28
CA SER A 120 -9.06 -4.06 -6.87
C SER A 120 -10.25 -3.86 -5.91
N ALA A 121 -10.19 -2.86 -5.06
CA ALA A 121 -11.27 -2.47 -4.17
C ALA A 121 -11.60 -0.99 -4.39
N LEU A 122 -12.88 -0.67 -4.36
CA LEU A 122 -13.34 0.71 -4.31
C LEU A 122 -13.15 1.23 -2.88
N VAL A 123 -12.57 2.41 -2.78
CA VAL A 123 -12.45 3.19 -1.54
C VAL A 123 -13.36 4.40 -1.65
N ASP A 124 -14.33 4.46 -0.78
CA ASP A 124 -15.31 5.53 -0.67
C ASP A 124 -15.51 5.96 0.79
N SER A 125 -16.45 6.85 1.06
CA SER A 125 -16.73 7.36 2.41
C SER A 125 -17.14 6.27 3.41
N HIS A 126 -17.61 5.09 2.96
CA HIS A 126 -18.05 4.00 3.84
C HIS A 126 -16.89 3.18 4.36
N ASN A 127 -15.81 3.05 3.59
CA ASN A 127 -14.69 2.17 3.93
C ASN A 127 -13.34 2.87 4.06
N ALA A 128 -13.22 4.14 3.64
CA ALA A 128 -11.97 4.89 3.67
C ALA A 128 -11.38 4.97 5.09
N TYR A 129 -12.20 5.19 6.12
CA TYR A 129 -11.72 5.24 7.50
C TYR A 129 -11.11 3.91 7.95
N THR A 130 -11.78 2.80 7.63
CA THR A 130 -11.27 1.47 7.98
C THR A 130 -9.96 1.17 7.25
N LEU A 131 -9.88 1.54 5.97
CA LEU A 131 -8.67 1.35 5.19
C LEU A 131 -7.52 2.21 5.73
N LYS A 132 -7.79 3.46 6.09
CA LYS A 132 -6.81 4.35 6.71
C LYS A 132 -6.27 3.76 8.01
N ALA A 133 -7.16 3.32 8.90
CA ALA A 133 -6.76 2.69 10.16
C ALA A 133 -5.88 1.45 9.93
N GLN A 134 -6.20 0.63 8.92
CA GLN A 134 -5.37 -0.51 8.54
C GLN A 134 -4.01 -0.09 7.98
N GLN A 135 -3.95 0.94 7.13
CA GLN A 135 -2.69 1.48 6.62
C GLN A 135 -1.81 2.01 7.77
N GLU A 136 -2.38 2.78 8.69
CA GLU A 136 -1.67 3.29 9.86
C GLU A 136 -1.15 2.14 10.75
N GLN A 137 -1.96 1.09 10.93
CA GLN A 137 -1.54 -0.09 11.67
C GLN A 137 -0.37 -0.83 10.97
N ILE A 138 -0.42 -0.97 9.65
CA ILE A 138 0.68 -1.55 8.86
C ILE A 138 1.95 -0.71 9.01
N VAL A 139 1.84 0.62 8.90
CA VAL A 139 2.97 1.54 9.09
C VAL A 139 3.55 1.40 10.50
N SER A 140 2.70 1.34 11.52
CA SER A 140 3.15 1.18 12.92
C SER A 140 3.88 -0.15 13.14
N TYR A 141 3.38 -1.25 12.57
CA TYR A 141 4.07 -2.53 12.61
C TYR A 141 5.41 -2.51 11.87
N GLN A 142 5.46 -1.83 10.72
CA GLN A 142 6.69 -1.65 9.97
C GLN A 142 7.73 -0.87 10.77
N GLU A 143 7.31 0.19 11.46
CA GLU A 143 8.18 0.94 12.37
C GLU A 143 8.67 0.10 13.54
N GLN A 144 7.80 -0.72 14.13
CA GLN A 144 8.19 -1.64 15.20
C GLN A 144 9.21 -2.67 14.71
N ILE A 145 8.98 -3.26 13.54
CA ILE A 145 9.91 -4.20 12.90
C ILE A 145 11.25 -3.51 12.64
N ASN A 146 11.24 -2.29 12.10
CA ASN A 146 12.46 -1.53 11.84
C ASN A 146 13.20 -1.18 13.13
N LYS A 147 12.49 -0.78 14.20
CA LYS A 147 13.09 -0.54 15.52
C LYS A 147 13.71 -1.81 16.09
N GLN A 148 13.00 -2.94 16.02
CA GLN A 148 13.52 -4.23 16.48
C GLN A 148 14.75 -4.65 15.67
N LYS A 149 14.74 -4.44 14.36
CA LYS A 149 15.88 -4.68 13.48
C LYS A 149 17.09 -3.81 13.88
N THR A 150 16.87 -2.53 14.14
CA THR A 150 17.91 -1.60 14.58
C THR A 150 18.50 -2.02 15.94
N VAL A 151 17.64 -2.45 16.88
CA VAL A 151 18.09 -2.96 18.19
C VAL A 151 18.90 -4.25 18.01
N LEU A 152 18.45 -5.16 17.14
CA LEU A 152 19.20 -6.38 16.82
C LEU A 152 20.59 -6.04 16.22
N GLU A 153 20.61 -5.11 15.26
CA GLU A 153 21.87 -4.65 14.66
C GLU A 153 22.81 -3.95 15.67
N GLN A 154 22.23 -3.20 16.62
CA GLN A 154 23.00 -2.62 17.74
C GLN A 154 23.54 -3.71 18.69
N TYR A 155 22.73 -4.74 18.97
CA TYR A 155 23.15 -5.87 19.80
C TYR A 155 24.30 -6.64 19.15
N ASP A 156 24.19 -6.90 17.85
CA ASP A 156 25.27 -7.53 17.08
C ASP A 156 26.57 -6.71 17.10
N ARG A 157 26.47 -5.39 16.90
CA ARG A 157 27.63 -4.48 17.04
C ARG A 157 28.22 -4.49 18.46
N SER A 158 27.35 -4.54 19.49
CA SER A 158 27.79 -4.60 20.87
C SER A 158 28.49 -5.92 21.21
N VAL A 159 28.00 -7.02 20.68
CA VAL A 159 28.61 -8.35 20.79
C VAL A 159 29.95 -8.36 20.06
N ASP A 160 30.05 -7.73 18.87
CA ASP A 160 31.30 -7.65 18.14
C ASP A 160 32.31 -6.72 18.84
N ASN A 161 31.88 -5.60 19.38
CA ASN A 161 32.73 -4.74 20.22
C ASN A 161 33.21 -5.47 21.48
N LEU A 162 32.35 -6.30 22.09
CA LEU A 162 32.73 -7.14 23.24
C LEU A 162 33.76 -8.21 22.83
N LYS A 163 33.60 -8.81 21.66
CA LYS A 163 34.61 -9.73 21.09
C LYS A 163 35.96 -9.02 20.89
N TYR A 164 35.94 -7.83 20.26
CA TYR A 164 37.18 -7.06 20.06
C TYR A 164 37.85 -6.67 21.39
N SER A 165 37.07 -6.26 22.42
CA SER A 165 37.63 -5.96 23.74
C SER A 165 38.18 -7.20 24.43
N LEU A 166 37.52 -8.34 24.30
CA LEU A 166 38.01 -9.62 24.82
C LEU A 166 39.30 -10.09 24.12
N TRP A 167 39.34 -9.93 22.77
CA TRP A 167 40.54 -10.22 22.03
C TRP A 167 41.73 -9.34 22.45
N ALA A 168 41.49 -8.04 22.71
CA ALA A 168 42.48 -7.13 23.21
C ALA A 168 43.04 -7.58 24.58
N VAL A 169 42.16 -8.02 25.47
CA VAL A 169 42.58 -8.56 26.78
C VAL A 169 43.37 -9.85 26.64
N ILE A 170 42.99 -10.72 25.70
CA ILE A 170 43.68 -11.97 25.39
C ILE A 170 45.08 -11.70 24.82
N ILE A 171 45.18 -10.75 23.88
CA ILE A 171 46.49 -10.36 23.30
C ILE A 171 47.40 -9.75 24.37
N ILE A 172 46.88 -8.89 25.22
CA ILE A 172 47.61 -8.30 26.33
C ILE A 172 48.11 -9.39 27.33
N ALA A 173 47.24 -10.36 27.62
CA ALA A 173 47.61 -11.48 28.50
C ALA A 173 48.65 -12.41 27.89
N LEU A 174 48.60 -12.62 26.55
CA LEU A 174 49.63 -13.40 25.80
C LEU A 174 50.96 -12.69 25.77
N VAL A 175 50.95 -11.35 25.66
CA VAL A 175 52.18 -10.52 25.69
C VAL A 175 52.74 -10.46 27.09
N ALA A 176 51.90 -10.52 28.11
CA ALA A 176 52.30 -10.35 29.53
C ALA A 176 52.80 -11.63 30.20
N GLY A 177 52.49 -12.77 29.70
CA GLY A 177 52.88 -14.00 30.45
C GLY A 177 53.02 -15.27 29.63
N GLY A 178 54.17 -15.66 29.27
CA GLY A 178 54.64 -16.98 28.92
C GLY A 178 53.75 -17.97 28.18
N MET A 179 54.14 -18.28 27.03
CA MET A 179 53.53 -18.64 25.75
C MET A 179 52.84 -20.02 25.58
N GLY A 180 53.01 -20.97 26.39
CA GLY A 180 52.60 -22.35 26.00
C GLY A 180 51.25 -22.82 26.57
N ILE A 181 51.11 -22.73 27.87
CA ILE A 181 49.93 -23.26 28.57
C ILE A 181 48.68 -22.38 28.33
N TYR A 182 48.89 -21.11 28.02
CA TYR A 182 47.82 -20.17 27.76
C TYR A 182 47.16 -20.37 26.38
N ALA A 183 47.97 -20.75 25.35
CA ALA A 183 47.45 -21.03 24.02
C ALA A 183 46.51 -22.24 24.00
N ILE A 184 46.78 -23.28 24.78
CA ILE A 184 45.90 -24.45 24.89
C ILE A 184 44.58 -24.08 25.63
N ARG A 185 44.69 -23.34 26.75
CA ARG A 185 43.53 -22.84 27.47
C ARG A 185 42.71 -21.84 26.64
N LEU A 186 43.38 -21.07 25.80
CA LEU A 186 42.74 -20.13 24.90
C LEU A 186 41.93 -20.84 23.81
N ASN A 187 42.52 -21.90 23.19
CA ASN A 187 41.84 -22.72 22.19
C ASN A 187 40.57 -23.40 22.74
N LEU A 188 40.65 -23.91 23.97
CA LEU A 188 39.49 -24.52 24.64
C LEU A 188 38.38 -23.49 24.96
N ARG A 189 38.76 -22.26 25.35
CA ARG A 189 37.79 -21.17 25.57
C ARG A 189 37.18 -20.63 24.29
N LEU A 190 37.96 -20.55 23.21
CA LEU A 190 37.47 -20.13 21.89
C LEU A 190 36.49 -21.14 21.29
N ARG A 191 36.74 -22.45 21.43
CA ARG A 191 35.80 -23.50 20.99
C ARG A 191 34.45 -23.39 21.74
N ARG A 192 34.45 -23.25 23.08
CA ARG A 192 33.22 -23.07 23.86
C ARG A 192 32.42 -21.81 23.46
N ARG A 193 33.11 -20.73 23.08
CA ARG A 193 32.44 -19.52 22.60
C ARG A 193 31.90 -19.65 21.18
N ASN A 194 32.59 -20.38 20.31
CA ASN A 194 32.07 -20.68 18.98
C ASN A 194 30.81 -21.56 19.05
N GLU A 195 30.76 -22.53 19.97
CA GLU A 195 29.58 -23.32 20.23
C GLU A 195 28.40 -22.46 20.73
N ILE A 196 28.69 -21.53 21.67
CA ILE A 196 27.66 -20.59 22.17
C ILE A 196 27.21 -19.59 21.09
N LEU A 197 28.16 -19.11 20.27
CA LEU A 197 27.85 -18.21 19.13
C LEU A 197 27.06 -18.93 18.04
N THR A 198 27.37 -20.19 17.77
CA THR A 198 26.64 -21.02 16.80
C THR A 198 25.21 -21.28 17.31
N ALA A 199 25.06 -21.55 18.61
CA ALA A 199 23.74 -21.70 19.24
C ALA A 199 22.94 -20.39 19.23
N LYS A 200 23.59 -19.24 19.52
CA LYS A 200 22.93 -17.93 19.46
C LYS A 200 22.58 -17.49 18.03
N ASN A 201 23.43 -17.77 17.06
CA ASN A 201 23.09 -17.52 15.66
C ASN A 201 21.90 -18.38 15.19
N ALA A 202 21.82 -19.63 15.64
CA ALA A 202 20.66 -20.48 15.40
C ALA A 202 19.38 -19.91 16.05
N GLU A 203 19.50 -19.38 17.29
CA GLU A 203 18.37 -18.76 18.00
C GLU A 203 17.89 -17.47 17.30
N ILE A 204 18.83 -16.63 16.85
CA ILE A 204 18.52 -15.41 16.06
C ILE A 204 17.87 -15.78 14.71
N GLU A 205 18.37 -16.84 14.06
CA GLU A 205 17.79 -17.30 12.79
C GLU A 205 16.36 -17.82 12.97
N ILE A 206 16.09 -18.54 14.06
CA ILE A 206 14.72 -18.99 14.41
C ILE A 206 13.80 -17.79 14.68
N ALA A 207 14.24 -16.82 15.51
CA ALA A 207 13.47 -15.62 15.82
C ALA A 207 13.16 -14.76 14.57
N THR A 208 14.11 -14.69 13.64
CA THR A 208 13.92 -13.97 12.37
C THR A 208 12.89 -14.68 11.47
N ARG A 209 12.92 -16.01 11.43
CA ARG A 209 11.91 -16.80 10.70
C ARG A 209 10.50 -16.63 11.31
N GLU A 210 10.39 -16.68 12.64
CA GLU A 210 9.11 -16.46 13.31
C GLU A 210 8.52 -15.06 13.02
N LEU A 211 9.40 -14.04 12.97
CA LEU A 211 8.98 -12.69 12.60
C LEU A 211 8.50 -12.60 11.15
N MET A 212 9.18 -13.28 10.22
CA MET A 212 8.76 -13.35 8.81
C MET A 212 7.41 -14.07 8.66
N ASP A 213 7.21 -15.17 9.38
CA ASP A 213 5.94 -15.91 9.36
C ASP A 213 4.79 -15.07 9.92
N LYS A 214 5.02 -14.34 11.02
CA LYS A 214 4.02 -13.41 11.57
C LYS A 214 3.70 -12.27 10.61
N HIS A 215 4.68 -11.75 9.92
CA HIS A 215 4.47 -10.72 8.91
C HIS A 215 3.61 -11.24 7.75
N ALA A 216 3.92 -12.43 7.24
CA ALA A 216 3.13 -13.09 6.20
C ALA A 216 1.67 -13.35 6.65
N GLN A 217 1.47 -13.73 7.93
CA GLN A 217 0.13 -13.88 8.49
C GLN A 217 -0.64 -12.56 8.54
N ILE A 218 0.01 -11.46 8.94
CA ILE A 218 -0.60 -10.12 8.96
C ILE A 218 -1.00 -9.67 7.55
N GLU A 219 -0.13 -9.89 6.55
CA GLU A 219 -0.43 -9.60 5.14
C GLU A 219 -1.65 -10.40 4.64
N ASN A 220 -1.70 -11.69 4.95
CA ASN A 220 -2.83 -12.54 4.61
C ASN A 220 -4.15 -12.07 5.26
N VAL A 221 -4.12 -11.74 6.56
CA VAL A 221 -5.31 -11.22 7.26
C VAL A 221 -5.77 -9.89 6.65
N THR A 222 -4.83 -9.04 6.28
CA THR A 222 -5.14 -7.76 5.63
C THR A 222 -5.76 -7.96 4.24
N ALA A 223 -5.21 -8.90 3.45
CA ALA A 223 -5.76 -9.26 2.15
C ALA A 223 -7.19 -9.82 2.26
N HIS A 224 -7.43 -10.72 3.22
CA HIS A 224 -8.77 -11.25 3.48
C HIS A 224 -9.76 -10.16 3.94
N LYS A 225 -9.33 -9.22 4.78
CA LYS A 225 -10.16 -8.08 5.18
C LYS A 225 -10.53 -7.19 4.00
N LEU A 226 -9.57 -6.88 3.12
CA LEU A 226 -9.83 -6.10 1.90
C LEU A 226 -10.80 -6.83 0.96
N GLN A 227 -10.64 -8.13 0.78
CA GLN A 227 -11.55 -8.96 0.01
C GLN A 227 -12.96 -8.97 0.61
N PHE A 228 -13.07 -9.08 1.93
CA PHE A 228 -14.34 -9.01 2.64
C PHE A 228 -15.04 -7.65 2.41
N PHE A 229 -14.32 -6.54 2.53
CA PHE A 229 -14.88 -5.21 2.26
C PHE A 229 -15.29 -5.02 0.80
N THR A 230 -14.51 -5.57 -0.14
CA THR A 230 -14.86 -5.56 -1.56
C THR A 230 -16.19 -6.29 -1.79
N ASN A 231 -16.32 -7.49 -1.22
CA ASN A 231 -17.55 -8.28 -1.35
C ASN A 231 -18.76 -7.57 -0.74
N ILE A 232 -18.63 -7.02 0.49
CA ILE A 232 -19.70 -6.26 1.14
C ILE A 232 -20.08 -5.04 0.30
N THR A 233 -19.09 -4.31 -0.24
CA THR A 233 -19.37 -3.14 -1.08
C THR A 233 -20.17 -3.52 -2.32
N HIS A 234 -19.87 -4.67 -2.93
CA HIS A 234 -20.65 -5.20 -4.04
C HIS A 234 -22.06 -5.64 -3.62
N GLU A 235 -22.18 -6.33 -2.49
CA GLU A 235 -23.48 -6.77 -1.96
C GLU A 235 -24.39 -5.62 -1.52
N ILE A 236 -23.79 -4.52 -1.04
CA ILE A 236 -24.55 -3.30 -0.69
C ILE A 236 -24.89 -2.49 -1.94
N ARG A 237 -23.98 -2.40 -2.92
CA ARG A 237 -24.22 -1.63 -4.16
C ARG A 237 -25.42 -2.16 -4.92
N THR A 238 -25.56 -3.49 -5.02
CA THR A 238 -26.64 -4.12 -5.79
C THR A 238 -28.03 -3.70 -5.28
N PRO A 239 -28.40 -3.86 -4.00
CA PRO A 239 -29.68 -3.40 -3.49
C PRO A 239 -29.82 -1.88 -3.53
N LEU A 240 -28.72 -1.13 -3.30
CA LEU A 240 -28.76 0.33 -3.36
C LEU A 240 -29.03 0.82 -4.78
N THR A 241 -28.43 0.22 -5.79
CA THR A 241 -28.69 0.52 -7.21
C THR A 241 -30.13 0.16 -7.59
N LEU A 242 -30.64 -0.96 -7.07
CA LEU A 242 -32.03 -1.36 -7.29
C LEU A 242 -33.04 -0.40 -6.64
N ILE A 243 -32.68 0.31 -5.58
CA ILE A 243 -33.48 1.33 -4.93
C ILE A 243 -33.32 2.68 -5.65
N LEU A 244 -32.07 3.08 -5.95
CA LEU A 244 -31.80 4.39 -6.54
C LEU A 244 -32.28 4.51 -8.00
N ASN A 245 -32.13 3.45 -8.80
CA ASN A 245 -32.54 3.49 -10.20
C ASN A 245 -34.07 3.75 -10.39
N PRO A 246 -34.97 3.07 -9.64
CA PRO A 246 -36.40 3.41 -9.67
C PRO A 246 -36.67 4.81 -9.15
N LEU A 247 -35.99 5.26 -8.07
CA LEU A 247 -36.15 6.61 -7.51
C LEU A 247 -35.69 7.67 -8.51
N ASP A 248 -34.56 7.49 -9.16
CA ASP A 248 -34.06 8.41 -10.19
C ASP A 248 -34.97 8.43 -11.43
N SER A 249 -35.59 7.29 -11.75
CA SER A 249 -36.63 7.19 -12.79
C SER A 249 -37.90 7.93 -12.42
N ILE A 250 -38.29 7.90 -11.15
CA ILE A 250 -39.47 8.63 -10.63
C ILE A 250 -39.19 10.14 -10.65
N VAL A 251 -38.02 10.57 -10.14
CA VAL A 251 -37.58 11.98 -10.12
C VAL A 251 -37.46 12.55 -11.55
N LYS A 252 -36.99 11.73 -12.51
CA LYS A 252 -36.93 12.16 -13.93
C LYS A 252 -38.29 12.24 -14.57
N ARG A 253 -39.24 11.36 -14.21
CA ARG A 253 -40.64 11.44 -14.69
C ARG A 253 -41.38 12.65 -14.13
N GLU A 254 -41.07 13.09 -12.90
CA GLU A 254 -41.69 14.28 -12.29
C GLU A 254 -41.17 15.60 -12.89
N LYS A 255 -40.02 15.56 -13.61
CA LYS A 255 -39.43 16.71 -14.31
C LYS A 255 -39.73 16.78 -15.81
N ASP A 256 -40.50 15.84 -16.33
CA ASP A 256 -40.91 15.86 -17.72
C ASP A 256 -42.17 16.74 -17.88
N PRO A 257 -42.10 17.86 -18.63
CA PRO A 257 -43.21 18.80 -18.72
C PRO A 257 -44.39 18.36 -19.64
N GLU A 258 -44.41 17.11 -20.10
CA GLU A 258 -45.48 16.57 -20.98
C GLU A 258 -46.58 15.81 -20.25
N ILE A 259 -46.61 15.84 -18.90
CA ILE A 259 -47.71 15.26 -18.13
C ILE A 259 -48.33 16.37 -17.27
N GLN A 260 -49.03 17.30 -17.94
CA GLN A 260 -50.13 18.08 -17.44
C GLN A 260 -51.32 17.95 -18.38
#